data_5a79c3c52df053a85481396761c1783c
#
_entry.id   5a79c3c52df053a85481396761c1783c
#
_cell.length_a   1.000
_cell.length_b   1.000
_cell.length_c   1.000
_cell.angle_alpha   90.00
_cell.angle_beta   90.00
_cell.angle_gamma   90.00
#
_symmetry.space_group_name_H-M   'P 1'
#
loop_
_entity.id
_entity.type
_entity.pdbx_description
1 polymer ?
#
loop_
_entity_poly.entity_id
_entity_poly.type
_entity_poly.pdbx_seq_one_letter_code
_entity_poly.pdbx_strand_id
1 'polypeptide(L)'
;LLMSGNVMAQNIQIKVDGKAYAGGLNGNDAAKDFAAKLPLKLKFEDFGSTERISYLPKSLNLGSAPRSCDPQKGDITYYIPWGNLAVFVRDFRPSDNLVPLGKLSPEALKAIQESGSKDVEISLVK
;
A
#
# COMPACT_ATOMS: atom_id res chain seq x y z
N LEU A 1 1.53 26.54 -10.01
CA LEU A 1 0.64 25.45 -9.70
C LEU A 1 0.93 24.86 -8.34
N LEU A 2 -0.06 24.80 -7.52
CA LEU A 2 0.07 24.23 -6.19
C LEU A 2 -0.27 22.76 -6.20
N MET A 3 0.61 21.98 -5.62
CA MET A 3 0.42 20.55 -5.48
C MET A 3 0.17 20.25 -4.02
N SER A 4 -0.93 19.64 -3.74
CA SER A 4 -1.21 19.21 -2.38
C SER A 4 -0.43 17.94 -2.06
N GLY A 5 -0.32 17.61 -0.79
CA GLY A 5 0.31 16.36 -0.38
C GLY A 5 -0.46 15.12 -0.80
N ASN A 6 -1.68 15.30 -1.36
CA ASN A 6 -2.49 14.18 -1.82
C ASN A 6 -2.22 13.77 -3.26
N VAL A 7 -1.35 14.50 -3.96
CA VAL A 7 -1.01 14.13 -5.34
C VAL A 7 -0.14 12.88 -5.32
N MET A 8 -0.57 11.86 -6.07
CA MET A 8 0.21 10.64 -6.19
C MET A 8 1.38 10.86 -7.13
N ALA A 9 2.57 10.50 -6.71
CA ALA A 9 3.78 10.67 -7.50
C ALA A 9 3.93 9.61 -8.59
N GLN A 10 3.42 8.41 -8.37
CA GLN A 10 3.51 7.31 -9.32
C GLN A 10 2.22 6.50 -9.31
N ASN A 11 1.82 6.06 -10.48
CA ASN A 11 0.66 5.18 -10.61
C ASN A 11 1.08 3.73 -10.54
N ILE A 12 0.28 2.93 -9.85
CA ILE A 12 0.49 1.49 -9.76
C ILE A 12 -0.73 0.75 -10.26
N GLN A 13 -0.51 -0.49 -10.64
CA GLN A 13 -1.55 -1.41 -11.04
C GLN A 13 -1.59 -2.57 -10.05
N ILE A 14 -2.79 -2.90 -9.60
CA ILE A 14 -3.04 -4.05 -8.75
C ILE A 14 -3.75 -5.09 -9.60
N LYS A 15 -3.17 -6.27 -9.72
CA LYS A 15 -3.74 -7.32 -10.56
C LYS A 15 -4.15 -8.53 -9.73
N VAL A 16 -5.41 -8.91 -9.82
CA VAL A 16 -5.97 -10.06 -9.10
C VAL A 16 -6.83 -10.84 -10.10
N ASP A 17 -6.58 -12.13 -10.22
CA ASP A 17 -7.35 -13.01 -11.14
C ASP A 17 -7.40 -12.46 -12.57
N GLY A 18 -6.31 -11.90 -13.04
CA GLY A 18 -6.22 -11.38 -14.41
C GLY A 18 -6.87 -10.02 -14.62
N LYS A 19 -7.48 -9.42 -13.59
CA LYS A 19 -8.07 -8.09 -13.68
C LYS A 19 -7.17 -7.07 -13.04
N ALA A 20 -7.10 -5.90 -13.66
CA ALA A 20 -6.23 -4.81 -13.24
C ALA A 20 -7.04 -3.68 -12.61
N TYR A 21 -6.50 -3.13 -11.53
CA TYR A 21 -7.13 -2.05 -10.76
C TYR A 21 -6.10 -0.98 -10.48
N ALA A 22 -6.54 0.23 -10.19
CA ALA A 22 -5.68 1.38 -10.06
C ALA A 22 -5.32 1.70 -8.61
N GLY A 23 -4.12 2.22 -8.44
CA GLY A 23 -3.67 2.81 -7.19
C GLY A 23 -2.58 3.82 -7.47
N GLY A 24 -2.10 4.46 -6.41
CA GLY A 24 -1.01 5.41 -6.54
C GLY A 24 -0.12 5.40 -5.33
N LEU A 25 1.14 5.74 -5.54
CA LEU A 25 2.12 5.90 -4.48
C LEU A 25 2.40 7.38 -4.29
N ASN A 26 2.62 7.78 -3.04
CA ASN A 26 3.09 9.13 -2.77
C ASN A 26 4.60 9.22 -3.09
N GLY A 27 5.18 10.39 -2.91
CA GLY A 27 6.58 10.59 -3.30
C GLY A 27 7.57 10.51 -2.16
N ASN A 28 7.22 9.97 -1.00
CA ASN A 28 8.17 9.88 0.09
C ASN A 28 9.22 8.80 -0.17
N ASP A 29 10.29 8.80 0.63
CA ASP A 29 11.41 7.90 0.39
C ASP A 29 11.04 6.42 0.48
N ALA A 30 10.15 6.06 1.41
CA ALA A 30 9.71 4.68 1.56
C ALA A 30 8.88 4.23 0.36
N ALA A 31 8.01 5.10 -0.15
CA ALA A 31 7.21 4.79 -1.34
C ALA A 31 8.10 4.65 -2.57
N LYS A 32 9.15 5.48 -2.69
CA LYS A 32 10.11 5.34 -3.78
C LYS A 32 10.86 4.01 -3.70
N ASP A 33 11.25 3.60 -2.50
CA ASP A 33 11.93 2.32 -2.33
C ASP A 33 10.98 1.15 -2.65
N PHE A 34 9.73 1.26 -2.25
CA PHE A 34 8.73 0.26 -2.61
C PHE A 34 8.55 0.18 -4.13
N ALA A 35 8.44 1.32 -4.79
CA ALA A 35 8.33 1.38 -6.25
C ALA A 35 9.52 0.70 -6.93
N ALA A 36 10.72 0.88 -6.40
CA ALA A 36 11.93 0.29 -6.96
C ALA A 36 11.94 -1.24 -6.87
N LYS A 37 11.14 -1.82 -5.98
CA LYS A 37 11.05 -3.27 -5.81
C LYS A 37 9.97 -3.90 -6.68
N LEU A 38 9.13 -3.11 -7.34
CA LEU A 38 8.05 -3.63 -8.15
C LEU A 38 8.57 -4.16 -9.49
N PRO A 39 7.96 -5.18 -10.09
CA PRO A 39 6.72 -5.81 -9.65
C PRO A 39 6.93 -6.79 -8.50
N LEU A 40 5.90 -6.93 -7.68
CA LEU A 40 5.87 -7.91 -6.60
C LEU A 40 4.59 -8.71 -6.69
N LYS A 41 4.70 -9.99 -6.39
CA LYS A 41 3.55 -10.89 -6.30
C LYS A 41 3.40 -11.27 -4.84
N LEU A 42 2.30 -10.85 -4.24
CA LEU A 42 2.10 -10.92 -2.79
C LEU A 42 0.81 -11.66 -2.47
N LYS A 43 0.78 -12.30 -1.31
CA LYS A 43 -0.43 -12.89 -0.76
C LYS A 43 -0.83 -12.09 0.47
N PHE A 44 -2.09 -11.74 0.55
CA PHE A 44 -2.62 -10.96 1.68
C PHE A 44 -3.37 -11.87 2.64
N GLU A 45 -3.42 -11.46 3.88
CA GLU A 45 -4.21 -12.11 4.92
C GLU A 45 -4.88 -11.05 5.79
N ASP A 46 -6.00 -11.42 6.39
CA ASP A 46 -6.70 -10.51 7.30
C ASP A 46 -5.90 -10.29 8.57
N PHE A 47 -5.84 -9.05 9.02
CA PHE A 47 -5.37 -8.74 10.35
C PHE A 47 -6.51 -8.02 11.07
N GLY A 48 -7.22 -8.76 11.91
CA GLY A 48 -8.46 -8.27 12.48
C GLY A 48 -9.48 -7.95 11.38
N SER A 49 -10.28 -6.93 11.60
CA SER A 49 -11.30 -6.50 10.63
C SER A 49 -10.94 -5.17 9.95
N THR A 50 -9.74 -4.67 10.17
CA THR A 50 -9.33 -3.33 9.76
C THR A 50 -8.31 -3.33 8.63
N GLU A 51 -7.49 -4.38 8.54
CA GLU A 51 -6.35 -4.40 7.61
C GLU A 51 -6.25 -5.72 6.86
N ARG A 52 -5.74 -5.62 5.64
CA ARG A 52 -5.21 -6.77 4.91
C ARG A 52 -3.72 -6.59 4.85
N ILE A 53 -2.93 -7.57 5.29
CA ILE A 53 -1.49 -7.44 5.38
C ILE A 53 -0.78 -8.43 4.48
N SER A 54 0.43 -8.04 4.05
CA SER A 54 1.29 -8.92 3.27
C SER A 54 2.74 -8.62 3.63
N TYR A 55 3.49 -9.65 3.98
CA TYR A 55 4.90 -9.49 4.34
C TYR A 55 5.73 -9.27 3.07
N LEU A 56 6.64 -8.30 3.15
CA LEU A 56 7.54 -8.04 2.03
C LEU A 56 8.77 -8.92 2.13
N PRO A 57 9.35 -9.34 0.99
CA PRO A 57 10.56 -10.16 1.03
C PRO A 57 11.77 -9.41 1.62
N LYS A 58 11.77 -8.08 1.54
CA LYS A 58 12.83 -7.25 2.12
C LYS A 58 12.24 -6.01 2.75
N SER A 59 12.84 -5.55 3.84
CA SER A 59 12.45 -4.32 4.50
C SER A 59 12.61 -3.14 3.56
N LEU A 60 11.74 -2.14 3.71
CA LEU A 60 11.85 -0.90 2.97
C LEU A 60 12.91 0.01 3.60
N ASN A 61 13.61 0.73 2.74
CA ASN A 61 14.46 1.82 3.15
C ASN A 61 13.56 3.05 3.33
N LEU A 62 13.44 3.51 4.57
CA LEU A 62 12.43 4.52 4.90
C LEU A 62 12.92 5.95 4.66
N GLY A 63 14.26 6.17 4.68
CA GLY A 63 14.80 7.51 4.50
C GLY A 63 14.14 8.52 5.41
N SER A 64 13.63 9.60 4.84
CA SER A 64 12.95 10.66 5.58
C SER A 64 11.43 10.51 5.60
N ALA A 65 10.88 9.36 5.17
CA ALA A 65 9.45 9.17 5.17
C ALA A 65 8.86 9.28 6.59
N PRO A 66 7.62 9.78 6.73
CA PRO A 66 6.97 9.84 8.04
C PRO A 66 6.83 8.45 8.66
N ARG A 67 7.05 8.34 9.97
CA ARG A 67 6.92 7.08 10.71
C ARG A 67 5.57 6.96 11.43
N SER A 68 4.62 7.81 11.09
CA SER A 68 3.27 7.75 11.64
C SER A 68 2.30 8.31 10.63
N CYS A 69 1.06 7.91 10.74
CA CYS A 69 0.01 8.44 9.87
C CYS A 69 -1.36 8.23 10.51
N ASP A 70 -2.35 8.85 9.88
CA ASP A 70 -3.76 8.73 10.26
C ASP A 70 -4.42 7.90 9.17
N PRO A 71 -4.50 6.57 9.32
CA PRO A 71 -4.91 5.71 8.21
C PRO A 71 -6.37 5.94 7.82
N GLN A 72 -6.59 6.02 6.52
CA GLN A 72 -7.92 6.14 5.94
C GLN A 72 -8.20 4.92 5.08
N LYS A 73 -9.48 4.58 4.93
CA LYS A 73 -9.91 3.49 4.06
C LYS A 73 -9.27 3.62 2.69
N GLY A 74 -8.63 2.55 2.25
CA GLY A 74 -7.93 2.51 0.96
C GLY A 74 -6.45 2.85 1.03
N ASP A 75 -5.96 3.25 2.20
CA ASP A 75 -4.54 3.59 2.33
C ASP A 75 -3.66 2.35 2.26
N ILE A 76 -2.53 2.52 1.59
CA ILE A 76 -1.44 1.54 1.58
C ILE A 76 -0.39 2.06 2.54
N THR A 77 -0.06 1.26 3.55
CA THR A 77 0.94 1.64 4.55
C THR A 77 1.95 0.51 4.73
N TYR A 78 3.05 0.84 5.42
CA TYR A 78 4.08 -0.13 5.79
C TYR A 78 4.23 -0.12 7.30
N TYR A 79 4.04 -1.29 7.92
CA TYR A 79 4.19 -1.43 9.36
C TYR A 79 5.64 -1.82 9.68
N ILE A 80 6.36 -0.91 10.33
CA ILE A 80 7.80 -1.04 10.52
C ILE A 80 8.19 -2.28 11.32
N PRO A 81 7.56 -2.56 12.48
CA PRO A 81 8.04 -3.67 13.33
C PRO A 81 7.99 -5.04 12.67
N TRP A 82 7.03 -5.26 11.76
CA TRP A 82 6.87 -6.56 11.12
C TRP A 82 7.32 -6.60 9.66
N GLY A 83 7.63 -5.44 9.08
CA GLY A 83 8.06 -5.38 7.68
C GLY A 83 7.00 -5.78 6.68
N ASN A 84 5.73 -5.47 6.98
CA ASN A 84 4.62 -5.83 6.11
C ASN A 84 3.90 -4.61 5.56
N LEU A 85 3.29 -4.80 4.39
CA LEU A 85 2.28 -3.86 3.93
C LEU A 85 1.03 -4.03 4.78
N ALA A 86 0.36 -2.92 5.06
CA ALA A 86 -0.95 -2.91 5.70
C ALA A 86 -1.87 -2.05 4.86
N VAL A 87 -2.86 -2.69 4.25
CA VAL A 87 -3.88 -2.01 3.45
C VAL A 87 -5.11 -1.86 4.34
N PHE A 88 -5.53 -0.62 4.56
CA PHE A 88 -6.63 -0.33 5.46
C PHE A 88 -7.97 -0.44 4.73
N VAL A 89 -8.83 -1.31 5.24
CA VAL A 89 -10.16 -1.52 4.67
C VAL A 89 -11.20 -0.62 5.31
N ARG A 90 -10.81 0.11 6.34
CA ARG A 90 -11.63 1.14 6.99
C ARG A 90 -10.70 2.15 7.65
N ASP A 91 -11.25 3.30 8.04
CA ASP A 91 -10.48 4.31 8.76
C ASP A 91 -10.03 3.75 10.11
N PHE A 92 -8.89 4.24 10.57
CA PHE A 92 -8.32 3.82 11.84
C PHE A 92 -7.72 5.02 12.55
N ARG A 93 -7.45 4.87 13.84
CA ARG A 93 -6.88 5.96 14.64
C ARG A 93 -5.46 6.29 14.19
N PRO A 94 -4.97 7.51 14.46
CA PRO A 94 -3.56 7.84 14.21
C PRO A 94 -2.65 6.81 14.89
N SER A 95 -1.65 6.35 14.15
CA SER A 95 -0.83 5.23 14.59
C SER A 95 0.64 5.49 14.31
N ASP A 96 1.47 5.15 15.30
CA ASP A 96 2.92 5.19 15.15
C ASP A 96 3.40 3.94 14.42
N ASN A 97 4.62 4.00 13.88
CA ASN A 97 5.26 2.89 13.18
C ASN A 97 4.54 2.47 11.91
N LEU A 98 3.66 3.32 11.41
CA LEU A 98 3.01 3.16 10.11
C LEU A 98 3.50 4.24 9.16
N VAL A 99 4.06 3.81 8.05
CA VAL A 99 4.59 4.72 7.02
C VAL A 99 3.57 4.78 5.88
N PRO A 100 3.06 5.97 5.53
CA PRO A 100 2.10 6.07 4.42
C PRO A 100 2.84 5.89 3.09
N LEU A 101 2.33 5.01 2.24
CA LEU A 101 2.92 4.74 0.92
C LEU A 101 2.05 5.23 -0.22
N GLY A 102 0.74 5.15 -0.08
CA GLY A 102 -0.14 5.52 -1.17
C GLY A 102 -1.59 5.18 -0.89
N LYS A 103 -2.36 5.09 -1.97
CA LYS A 103 -3.79 4.87 -1.87
C LYS A 103 -4.29 4.01 -3.03
N LEU A 104 -5.28 3.19 -2.75
CA LEU A 104 -5.95 2.35 -3.74
C LEU A 104 -7.27 2.98 -4.17
N SER A 105 -7.66 2.73 -5.43
CA SER A 105 -9.02 3.03 -5.84
C SER A 105 -10.00 2.15 -5.04
N PRO A 106 -11.29 2.55 -4.95
CA PRO A 106 -12.28 1.70 -4.28
C PRO A 106 -12.35 0.29 -4.86
N GLU A 107 -12.22 0.16 -6.19
CA GLU A 107 -12.25 -1.14 -6.86
C GLU A 107 -11.01 -1.98 -6.51
N ALA A 108 -9.84 -1.35 -6.44
CA ALA A 108 -8.62 -2.05 -6.05
C ALA A 108 -8.69 -2.52 -4.61
N LEU A 109 -9.23 -1.67 -3.72
CA LEU A 109 -9.41 -2.05 -2.33
C LEU A 109 -10.33 -3.26 -2.20
N LYS A 110 -11.45 -3.23 -2.92
CA LYS A 110 -12.40 -4.36 -2.91
C LYS A 110 -11.72 -5.63 -3.41
N ALA A 111 -10.93 -5.53 -4.48
CA ALA A 111 -10.23 -6.69 -5.03
C ALA A 111 -9.27 -7.31 -4.00
N ILE A 112 -8.54 -6.47 -3.25
CA ILE A 112 -7.65 -6.96 -2.21
C ILE A 112 -8.43 -7.55 -1.04
N GLN A 113 -9.55 -6.92 -0.64
CA GLN A 113 -10.39 -7.45 0.41
C GLN A 113 -10.90 -8.86 0.09
N GLU A 114 -11.23 -9.09 -1.19
CA GLU A 114 -11.83 -10.35 -1.64
C GLU A 114 -10.82 -11.35 -2.16
N SER A 115 -9.52 -11.00 -2.17
CA SER A 115 -8.51 -11.85 -2.78
C SER A 115 -8.22 -13.13 -2.00
N GLY A 116 -8.64 -13.20 -0.76
CA GLY A 116 -8.29 -14.35 0.08
C GLY A 116 -6.79 -14.54 0.11
N SER A 117 -6.32 -15.74 -0.18
CA SER A 117 -4.89 -16.06 -0.26
C SER A 117 -4.37 -16.12 -1.69
N LYS A 118 -5.11 -15.56 -2.65
CA LYS A 118 -4.67 -15.52 -4.04
C LYS A 118 -3.52 -14.54 -4.22
N ASP A 119 -2.75 -14.74 -5.28
CA ASP A 119 -1.68 -13.80 -5.63
C ASP A 119 -2.26 -12.45 -6.04
N VAL A 120 -1.64 -11.41 -5.50
CA VAL A 120 -1.91 -10.03 -5.88
C VAL A 120 -0.61 -9.47 -6.45
N GLU A 121 -0.63 -9.10 -7.72
CA GLU A 121 0.56 -8.54 -8.35
C GLU A 121 0.47 -7.03 -8.35
N ILE A 122 1.52 -6.38 -7.83
CA ILE A 122 1.62 -4.93 -7.82
C ILE A 122 2.74 -4.53 -8.75
N SER A 123 2.45 -3.62 -9.67
CA SER A 123 3.45 -3.16 -10.64
C SER A 123 3.28 -1.66 -10.91
N LEU A 124 4.34 -1.05 -11.44
CA LEU A 124 4.26 0.35 -11.87
C LEU A 124 3.53 0.43 -13.20
N VAL A 125 2.73 1.49 -13.36
CA VAL A 125 2.14 1.85 -14.64
C VAL A 125 3.11 2.77 -15.36
N LYS A 126 3.44 2.41 -16.58
CA LYS A 126 4.39 3.17 -17.39
C LYS A 126 3.71 4.03 -18.42
#